data_2321e95be09577996852684334cb0c48
#
_entry.id   2321e95be09577996852684334cb0c48
#
_cell.length_a   1.000
_cell.length_b   1.000
_cell.length_c   1.000
_cell.angle_alpha   90.00
_cell.angle_beta   90.00
_cell.angle_gamma   90.00
#
_symmetry.space_group_name_H-M   'P 1'
#
loop_
_entity.id
_entity.type
_entity.pdbx_description
1 polymer ?
#
loop_
_entity_poly.entity_id
_entity_poly.type
_entity_poly.pdbx_seq_one_letter_code
_entity_poly.pdbx_strand_id
1 'polypeptide(L)'
;MTKLLALLVFAFFLTIQTNGQNIDSLQLTDKEIPENYSLTNDNNCISIQACTFYDNPGMYGMLIGKLKAKRIQNFDNKKDKGAIMYFEFEDGFKGDSFLGRLLWGGDKPTKEHPEEYYAKGNFLLVWSFKKGSLITETSKDKILTIIK
;
A
#
# COMPACT_ATOMS: atom_id res chain seq x y z
N MET A 1 -14.49 -64.98 20.45
CA MET A 1 -15.30 -63.73 20.10
C MET A 1 -14.50 -62.49 20.43
N THR A 2 -13.76 -62.00 19.47
CA THR A 2 -12.93 -60.81 19.63
C THR A 2 -13.60 -59.66 18.90
N LYS A 3 -14.11 -58.69 19.65
CA LYS A 3 -14.69 -57.48 19.11
C LYS A 3 -13.55 -56.51 18.74
N LEU A 4 -13.37 -56.32 17.45
CA LEU A 4 -12.44 -55.32 16.87
C LEU A 4 -13.08 -53.95 17.02
N LEU A 5 -12.52 -53.11 17.87
CA LEU A 5 -12.93 -51.71 18.04
C LEU A 5 -12.15 -50.86 17.01
N ALA A 6 -12.81 -50.50 15.93
CA ALA A 6 -12.24 -49.62 14.94
C ALA A 6 -12.26 -48.18 15.47
N LEU A 7 -11.10 -47.68 15.88
CA LEU A 7 -10.90 -46.25 16.24
C LEU A 7 -10.78 -45.43 14.96
N LEU A 8 -11.86 -44.76 14.57
CA LEU A 8 -11.85 -43.76 13.49
C LEU A 8 -11.21 -42.50 14.02
N VAL A 9 -9.94 -42.32 13.73
CA VAL A 9 -9.24 -41.06 13.95
C VAL A 9 -9.65 -40.12 12.85
N PHE A 10 -10.59 -39.22 13.15
CA PHE A 10 -10.95 -38.09 12.28
C PHE A 10 -9.82 -37.04 12.43
N ALA A 11 -8.85 -37.09 11.54
CA ALA A 11 -7.86 -36.03 11.42
C ALA A 11 -8.54 -34.78 10.82
N PHE A 12 -8.92 -33.85 11.69
CA PHE A 12 -9.35 -32.51 11.30
C PHE A 12 -8.12 -31.80 10.76
N PHE A 13 -7.93 -31.85 9.44
CA PHE A 13 -7.03 -30.91 8.76
C PHE A 13 -7.63 -29.51 8.87
N LEU A 14 -7.22 -28.77 9.90
CA LEU A 14 -7.36 -27.33 9.94
C LEU A 14 -6.50 -26.77 8.80
N THR A 15 -7.10 -26.59 7.64
CA THR A 15 -6.52 -25.75 6.59
C THR A 15 -6.51 -24.34 7.14
N ILE A 16 -5.37 -23.91 7.69
CA ILE A 16 -5.10 -22.50 7.94
C ILE A 16 -5.07 -21.86 6.56
N GLN A 17 -6.19 -21.30 6.16
CA GLN A 17 -6.20 -20.38 5.04
C GLN A 17 -5.40 -19.15 5.51
N THR A 18 -4.13 -19.14 5.20
CA THR A 18 -3.38 -17.91 5.18
C THR A 18 -4.01 -17.08 4.07
N ASN A 19 -4.95 -16.20 4.43
CA ASN A 19 -5.39 -15.14 3.55
C ASN A 19 -4.14 -14.32 3.27
N GLY A 20 -3.44 -14.65 2.18
CA GLY A 20 -2.28 -13.90 1.72
C GLY A 20 -2.74 -12.47 1.52
N GLN A 21 -2.18 -11.56 2.30
CA GLN A 21 -2.41 -10.14 2.11
C GLN A 21 -2.07 -9.81 0.67
N ASN A 22 -3.00 -9.19 -0.05
CA ASN A 22 -2.77 -8.72 -1.40
C ASN A 22 -2.92 -7.21 -1.45
N ILE A 23 -2.38 -6.60 -2.49
CA ILE A 23 -2.39 -5.16 -2.68
C ILE A 23 -3.81 -4.56 -2.66
N ASP A 24 -4.82 -5.31 -3.12
CA ASP A 24 -6.19 -4.81 -3.21
C ASP A 24 -6.82 -4.65 -1.82
N SER A 25 -6.41 -5.46 -0.85
CA SER A 25 -6.87 -5.34 0.54
C SER A 25 -6.39 -4.08 1.25
N LEU A 26 -5.33 -3.45 0.74
CA LEU A 26 -4.74 -2.24 1.30
C LEU A 26 -5.50 -0.97 0.88
N GLN A 27 -6.27 -1.03 -0.20
CA GLN A 27 -7.03 0.10 -0.72
C GLN A 27 -8.18 0.47 0.23
N LEU A 28 -8.49 1.76 0.30
CA LEU A 28 -9.68 2.21 1.01
C LEU A 28 -10.94 1.79 0.25
N THR A 29 -11.88 1.17 0.95
CA THR A 29 -13.21 0.89 0.43
C THR A 29 -14.09 2.13 0.49
N ASP A 30 -15.19 2.16 -0.26
CA ASP A 30 -16.13 3.29 -0.27
C ASP A 30 -16.63 3.66 1.15
N LYS A 31 -16.75 2.67 2.03
CA LYS A 31 -17.19 2.87 3.42
C LYS A 31 -16.12 3.48 4.33
N GLU A 32 -14.86 3.36 3.94
CA GLU A 32 -13.70 3.87 4.70
C GLU A 32 -13.30 5.27 4.24
N ILE A 33 -13.75 5.68 3.06
CA ILE A 33 -13.48 7.01 2.53
C ILE A 33 -14.26 8.06 3.33
N PRO A 34 -13.61 9.09 3.90
CA PRO A 34 -14.31 10.15 4.62
C PRO A 34 -15.34 10.87 3.74
N GLU A 35 -16.48 11.27 4.32
CA GLU A 35 -17.66 11.81 3.61
C GLU A 35 -17.37 12.94 2.60
N ASN A 36 -16.35 13.76 2.85
CA ASN A 36 -16.04 14.89 1.98
C ASN A 36 -15.08 14.57 0.84
N TYR A 37 -14.68 13.31 0.70
CA TYR A 37 -13.79 12.87 -0.36
C TYR A 37 -14.52 12.01 -1.38
N SER A 38 -14.09 12.11 -2.62
CA SER A 38 -14.53 11.23 -3.70
C SER A 38 -13.35 10.64 -4.45
N LEU A 39 -13.51 9.41 -4.93
CA LEU A 39 -12.58 8.83 -5.89
C LEU A 39 -12.72 9.52 -7.23
N THR A 40 -11.61 9.73 -7.91
CA THR A 40 -11.57 10.31 -9.25
C THR A 40 -10.61 9.51 -10.15
N ASN A 41 -10.84 9.60 -11.45
CA ASN A 41 -9.93 9.01 -12.45
C ASN A 41 -8.79 9.96 -12.83
N ASP A 42 -8.83 11.21 -12.37
CA ASP A 42 -7.76 12.17 -12.63
C ASP A 42 -6.52 11.82 -11.79
N ASN A 43 -5.34 11.97 -12.37
CA ASN A 43 -4.11 11.81 -11.62
C ASN A 43 -3.90 13.02 -10.71
N ASN A 44 -4.04 12.80 -9.42
CA ASN A 44 -3.97 13.83 -8.38
C ASN A 44 -2.68 13.80 -7.54
N CYS A 45 -1.67 13.03 -7.92
CA CYS A 45 -0.39 13.07 -7.19
C CYS A 45 0.19 14.48 -7.23
N ILE A 46 0.81 14.92 -6.14
CA ILE A 46 1.22 16.32 -5.97
C ILE A 46 2.53 16.62 -6.69
N SER A 47 3.55 15.79 -6.51
CA SER A 47 4.85 16.03 -7.13
C SER A 47 5.04 15.23 -8.41
N ILE A 48 5.80 15.80 -9.35
CA ILE A 48 6.20 15.10 -10.59
C ILE A 48 6.98 13.83 -10.25
N GLN A 49 7.81 13.85 -9.22
CA GLN A 49 8.60 12.71 -8.80
C GLN A 49 7.72 11.52 -8.38
N ALA A 50 6.68 11.77 -7.59
CA ALA A 50 5.75 10.73 -7.17
C ALA A 50 4.97 10.18 -8.37
N CYS A 51 4.47 11.03 -9.25
CA CYS A 51 3.78 10.62 -10.47
C CYS A 51 4.69 9.77 -11.36
N THR A 52 5.90 10.22 -11.63
CA THR A 52 6.88 9.51 -12.46
C THR A 52 7.27 8.16 -11.84
N PHE A 53 7.44 8.11 -10.53
CA PHE A 53 7.72 6.87 -9.81
C PHE A 53 6.58 5.85 -9.97
N TYR A 54 5.33 6.31 -9.82
CA TYR A 54 4.17 5.44 -10.03
C TYR A 54 4.06 4.96 -11.47
N ASP A 55 4.26 5.83 -12.44
CA ASP A 55 4.12 5.48 -13.85
C ASP A 55 5.17 4.47 -14.31
N ASN A 56 6.41 4.64 -13.87
CA ASN A 56 7.56 3.88 -14.32
C ASN A 56 8.41 3.29 -13.19
N PRO A 57 7.83 2.53 -12.24
CA PRO A 57 8.60 1.99 -11.11
C PRO A 57 9.68 1.01 -11.56
N GLY A 58 9.50 0.36 -12.70
CA GLY A 58 10.47 -0.57 -13.29
C GLY A 58 11.82 0.07 -13.62
N MET A 59 11.88 1.40 -13.85
CA MET A 59 13.16 2.12 -14.03
C MET A 59 14.08 2.01 -12.81
N TYR A 60 13.52 1.77 -11.65
CA TYR A 60 14.23 1.67 -10.37
C TYR A 60 14.35 0.23 -9.87
N GLY A 61 13.97 -0.75 -10.69
CA GLY A 61 13.85 -2.16 -10.28
C GLY A 61 15.10 -2.75 -9.63
N MET A 62 16.29 -2.33 -10.07
CA MET A 62 17.56 -2.76 -9.46
C MET A 62 17.74 -2.22 -8.03
N LEU A 63 17.14 -1.08 -7.72
CA LEU A 63 17.26 -0.40 -6.42
C LEU A 63 16.14 -0.79 -5.45
N ILE A 64 14.90 -0.93 -5.95
CA ILE A 64 13.72 -1.12 -5.12
C ILE A 64 13.21 -2.57 -5.08
N GLY A 65 13.64 -3.42 -6.01
CA GLY A 65 13.18 -4.78 -6.18
C GLY A 65 12.22 -4.95 -7.35
N LYS A 66 11.89 -6.22 -7.65
CA LYS A 66 11.02 -6.56 -8.76
C LYS A 66 9.55 -6.35 -8.40
N LEU A 67 8.89 -5.48 -9.15
CA LEU A 67 7.48 -5.18 -8.96
C LEU A 67 6.61 -6.38 -9.40
N LYS A 68 5.64 -6.75 -8.57
CA LYS A 68 4.59 -7.74 -8.86
C LYS A 68 3.30 -7.07 -9.30
N ALA A 69 2.86 -6.03 -8.59
CA ALA A 69 1.64 -5.28 -8.88
C ALA A 69 1.73 -3.84 -8.39
N LYS A 70 0.95 -2.95 -8.99
CA LYS A 70 0.73 -1.59 -8.51
C LYS A 70 -0.73 -1.19 -8.61
N ARG A 71 -1.19 -0.32 -7.72
CA ARG A 71 -2.53 0.28 -7.73
C ARG A 71 -2.42 1.75 -7.33
N ILE A 72 -3.40 2.53 -7.73
CA ILE A 72 -3.54 3.93 -7.31
C ILE A 72 -4.99 4.23 -6.99
N GLN A 73 -5.20 5.01 -5.95
CA GLN A 73 -6.48 5.66 -5.67
C GLN A 73 -6.27 7.16 -5.65
N ASN A 74 -6.96 7.86 -6.52
CA ASN A 74 -6.95 9.31 -6.59
C ASN A 74 -8.17 9.86 -5.87
N PHE A 75 -7.96 10.86 -5.02
CA PHE A 75 -9.00 11.47 -4.21
C PHE A 75 -9.11 12.96 -4.47
N ASP A 76 -10.33 13.43 -4.47
CA ASP A 76 -10.66 14.85 -4.56
C ASP A 76 -11.58 15.26 -3.41
N ASN A 77 -11.16 16.31 -2.74
CA ASN A 77 -11.98 17.06 -1.81
C ASN A 77 -11.60 18.52 -2.04
N LYS A 78 -12.43 19.35 -2.56
CA LYS A 78 -12.19 20.77 -2.95
C LYS A 78 -10.96 21.48 -2.32
N LYS A 79 -10.52 21.04 -1.15
CA LYS A 79 -9.37 21.61 -0.40
C LYS A 79 -8.17 20.66 -0.29
N ASP A 80 -8.35 19.40 -0.59
CA ASP A 80 -7.34 18.34 -0.40
C ASP A 80 -7.45 17.32 -1.52
N LYS A 81 -6.57 17.43 -2.50
CA LYS A 81 -6.43 16.48 -3.60
C LYS A 81 -5.14 15.72 -3.45
N GLY A 82 -5.16 14.47 -3.86
CA GLY A 82 -3.96 13.66 -3.81
C GLY A 82 -4.21 12.22 -4.25
N ALA A 83 -3.18 11.41 -4.11
CA ALA A 83 -3.21 10.01 -4.48
C ALA A 83 -2.56 9.13 -3.42
N ILE A 84 -3.10 7.93 -3.26
CA ILE A 84 -2.43 6.82 -2.57
C ILE A 84 -1.95 5.86 -3.63
N MET A 85 -0.66 5.55 -3.62
CA MET A 85 -0.02 4.60 -4.51
C MET A 85 0.35 3.36 -3.72
N TYR A 86 0.04 2.20 -4.27
CA TYR A 86 0.27 0.89 -3.66
C TYR A 86 1.17 0.09 -4.58
N PHE A 87 2.19 -0.54 -4.01
CA PHE A 87 3.13 -1.38 -4.74
C PHE A 87 3.33 -2.70 -3.99
N GLU A 88 3.32 -3.79 -4.72
CA GLU A 88 3.66 -5.13 -4.24
C GLU A 88 4.89 -5.64 -4.98
N PHE A 89 5.88 -6.11 -4.24
CA PHE A 89 7.14 -6.64 -4.78
C PHE A 89 7.20 -8.16 -4.62
N GLU A 90 7.88 -8.85 -5.53
CA GLU A 90 8.00 -10.32 -5.49
C GLU A 90 8.80 -10.78 -4.26
N ASP A 91 9.95 -10.15 -3.99
CA ASP A 91 10.90 -10.55 -2.95
C ASP A 91 11.12 -9.46 -1.88
N GLY A 92 10.14 -8.59 -1.69
CA GLY A 92 10.22 -7.47 -0.75
C GLY A 92 10.73 -6.17 -1.38
N PHE A 93 10.39 -5.07 -0.72
CA PHE A 93 10.86 -3.74 -1.07
C PHE A 93 12.25 -3.50 -0.48
N LYS A 94 13.17 -2.96 -1.28
CA LYS A 94 14.58 -2.79 -0.92
C LYS A 94 15.09 -1.34 -0.94
N GLY A 95 14.23 -0.39 -1.34
CA GLY A 95 14.65 0.96 -1.72
C GLY A 95 14.43 2.04 -0.67
N ASP A 96 14.40 1.73 0.63
CA ASP A 96 14.01 2.67 1.68
C ASP A 96 14.84 3.97 1.66
N SER A 97 16.17 3.86 1.69
CA SER A 97 17.07 5.02 1.66
C SER A 97 17.07 5.79 0.32
N PHE A 98 16.74 5.11 -0.75
CA PHE A 98 16.64 5.67 -2.09
C PHE A 98 15.33 6.44 -2.29
N LEU A 99 14.21 5.87 -1.85
CA LEU A 99 12.88 6.41 -2.13
C LEU A 99 12.68 7.80 -1.53
N GLY A 100 13.11 8.02 -0.30
CA GLY A 100 13.01 9.33 0.33
C GLY A 100 13.73 10.41 -0.48
N ARG A 101 14.96 10.14 -0.93
CA ARG A 101 15.71 11.07 -1.78
C ARG A 101 15.04 11.31 -3.12
N LEU A 102 14.47 10.27 -3.73
CA LEU A 102 13.76 10.40 -4.99
C LEU A 102 12.52 11.30 -4.85
N LEU A 103 11.69 11.03 -3.83
CA LEU A 103 10.42 11.74 -3.64
C LEU A 103 10.64 13.20 -3.20
N TRP A 104 11.59 13.44 -2.30
CA TRP A 104 11.76 14.76 -1.67
C TRP A 104 12.85 15.61 -2.29
N GLY A 105 13.71 15.02 -3.14
CA GLY A 105 14.91 15.72 -3.62
C GLY A 105 15.91 16.07 -2.52
N GLY A 106 15.76 15.49 -1.32
CA GLY A 106 16.54 15.74 -0.13
C GLY A 106 16.27 14.71 0.97
N ASP A 107 16.60 15.07 2.21
CA ASP A 107 16.53 14.13 3.34
C ASP A 107 15.16 14.08 4.04
N LYS A 108 14.26 15.00 3.73
CA LYS A 108 12.94 15.12 4.37
C LYS A 108 11.90 15.74 3.44
N PRO A 109 10.60 15.49 3.72
CA PRO A 109 9.51 16.14 2.98
C PRO A 109 9.57 17.66 3.06
N THR A 110 9.14 18.30 1.98
CA THR A 110 8.95 19.75 1.87
C THR A 110 7.50 20.09 1.53
N LYS A 111 7.17 21.36 1.41
CA LYS A 111 5.82 21.77 0.98
C LYS A 111 5.54 21.36 -0.47
N GLU A 112 6.55 21.42 -1.33
CA GLU A 112 6.48 21.07 -2.74
C GLU A 112 6.56 19.57 -2.98
N HIS A 113 7.18 18.84 -2.04
CA HIS A 113 7.35 17.39 -2.02
C HIS A 113 6.88 16.82 -0.69
N PRO A 114 5.56 16.82 -0.42
CA PRO A 114 5.01 16.46 0.88
C PRO A 114 4.80 14.97 1.06
N GLU A 115 5.17 14.15 0.08
CA GLU A 115 4.91 12.73 0.08
C GLU A 115 5.40 12.07 1.36
N GLU A 116 4.60 11.14 1.85
CA GLU A 116 4.95 10.21 2.89
C GLU A 116 4.95 8.79 2.32
N TYR A 117 5.72 7.89 2.89
CA TYR A 117 5.66 6.48 2.49
C TYR A 117 5.84 5.54 3.67
N TYR A 118 5.39 4.32 3.49
CA TYR A 118 5.53 3.22 4.42
C TYR A 118 5.86 1.94 3.66
N ALA A 119 6.93 1.27 4.08
CA ALA A 119 7.34 0.01 3.49
C ALA A 119 7.43 -1.07 4.56
N LYS A 120 6.83 -2.21 4.30
CA LYS A 120 6.96 -3.40 5.13
C LYS A 120 6.78 -4.68 4.31
N GLY A 121 7.77 -5.57 4.40
CA GLY A 121 7.76 -6.82 3.64
C GLY A 121 7.70 -6.56 2.14
N ASN A 122 6.69 -7.10 1.49
CA ASN A 122 6.49 -6.98 0.05
C ASN A 122 5.74 -5.72 -0.37
N PHE A 123 5.29 -4.90 0.58
CA PHE A 123 4.45 -3.75 0.28
C PHE A 123 5.15 -2.42 0.50
N LEU A 124 4.86 -1.50 -0.40
CA LEU A 124 5.19 -0.09 -0.30
C LEU A 124 3.93 0.72 -0.57
N LEU A 125 3.65 1.69 0.28
CA LEU A 125 2.62 2.70 0.07
C LEU A 125 3.27 4.07 0.01
N VAL A 126 2.78 4.89 -0.91
CA VAL A 126 3.18 6.31 -1.01
C VAL A 126 1.91 7.16 -0.97
N TRP A 127 1.85 8.08 -0.04
CA TRP A 127 0.78 9.07 0.08
C TRP A 127 1.27 10.39 -0.50
N SER A 128 0.69 10.80 -1.62
CA SER A 128 0.97 12.07 -2.27
C SER A 128 -0.16 13.06 -1.98
N PHE A 129 -0.11 13.64 -0.78
CA PHE A 129 -1.06 14.62 -0.27
C PHE A 129 -0.32 15.74 0.46
N LYS A 130 -0.98 16.86 0.66
CA LYS A 130 -0.47 17.90 1.58
C LYS A 130 -0.36 17.32 3.00
N LYS A 131 0.54 17.87 3.78
CA LYS A 131 0.72 17.47 5.19
C LYS A 131 -0.58 17.58 5.97
N GLY A 132 -0.90 16.55 6.76
CA GLY A 132 -2.10 16.51 7.61
C GLY A 132 -3.39 16.19 6.86
N SER A 133 -3.32 15.59 5.69
CA SER A 133 -4.48 15.10 4.94
C SER A 133 -5.22 14.02 5.73
N LEU A 134 -6.54 14.15 5.83
CA LEU A 134 -7.39 13.16 6.49
C LEU A 134 -7.36 11.79 5.78
N ILE A 135 -7.27 11.78 4.45
CA ILE A 135 -7.13 10.54 3.67
C ILE A 135 -5.84 9.81 4.04
N THR A 136 -4.72 10.52 4.19
CA THR A 136 -3.46 9.93 4.61
C THR A 136 -3.60 9.26 5.97
N GLU A 137 -4.17 9.93 6.96
CA GLU A 137 -4.36 9.37 8.29
C GLU A 137 -5.31 8.17 8.30
N THR A 138 -6.44 8.25 7.60
CA THR A 138 -7.38 7.14 7.45
C THR A 138 -6.73 5.90 6.82
N SER A 139 -5.93 6.11 5.77
CA SER A 139 -5.20 5.03 5.11
C SER A 139 -4.13 4.42 6.02
N LYS A 140 -3.37 5.24 6.75
CA LYS A 140 -2.36 4.77 7.71
C LYS A 140 -2.99 3.89 8.79
N ASP A 141 -4.10 4.32 9.38
CA ASP A 141 -4.81 3.56 10.41
C ASP A 141 -5.21 2.18 9.90
N LYS A 142 -5.77 2.11 8.69
CA LYS A 142 -6.10 0.83 8.04
C LYS A 142 -4.86 -0.04 7.84
N ILE A 143 -3.80 0.52 7.27
CA ILE A 143 -2.58 -0.23 6.95
C ILE A 143 -1.94 -0.83 8.19
N LEU A 144 -1.86 -0.09 9.29
CA LEU A 144 -1.31 -0.57 10.56
C LEU A 144 -2.11 -1.72 11.18
N THR A 145 -3.38 -1.86 10.84
CA THR A 145 -4.20 -3.01 11.28
C THR A 145 -3.99 -4.25 10.41
N ILE A 146 -3.67 -4.08 9.14
CA ILE A 146 -3.55 -5.17 8.15
C ILE A 146 -2.12 -5.69 8.08
N ILE A 147 -1.13 -4.80 7.98
CA ILE A 147 0.29 -5.16 7.86
C ILE A 147 0.90 -5.17 9.26
N LYS A 148 0.95 -6.36 9.88
CA LYS A 148 1.54 -6.59 11.21
C LYS A 148 2.98 -7.07 11.13
#